data_bfb001bd40e879b641a32ce7d282e049
#
_entry.id   bfb001bd40e879b641a32ce7d282e049
#
_cell.length_a   1.000
_cell.length_b   1.000
_cell.length_c   1.000
_cell.angle_alpha   90.00
_cell.angle_beta   90.00
_cell.angle_gamma   90.00
#
_symmetry.space_group_name_H-M   'P 1'
#
loop_
_entity.id
_entity.type
_entity.pdbx_description
1 polymer ?
#
loop_
_entity_poly.entity_id
_entity_poly.type
_entity_poly.pdbx_seq_one_letter_code
_entity_poly.pdbx_strand_id
1 'polypeptide(L)'
;ISSKKDEPEWLLEFRLKAYRHWLTLEMPTWAHLRIPEIDYQAISYYADPTKKKEGPKSMDEVDPELIKTFNKLGIPLEEQMALSGMAVDAVMDSVSVKTTFKETLMEKGIIFCSFSEAVREHPDLVKKYLGSVVGYRDNFFAALNSAVFSDGSFVYIPKGVRCPMELSTYFR
;
A
#
# COMPACT_ATOMS: atom_id res chain seq x y z
N ILE A 1 9.18 -3.32 10.49
CA ILE A 1 8.65 -2.43 9.44
C ILE A 1 9.09 -1.01 9.73
N SER A 2 8.62 -0.37 10.79
CA SER A 2 8.87 1.05 11.09
C SER A 2 10.34 1.44 11.02
N SER A 3 11.24 0.67 11.63
CA SER A 3 12.68 0.93 11.57
C SER A 3 13.28 0.81 10.16
N LYS A 4 12.74 -0.06 9.32
CA LYS A 4 13.22 -0.25 7.92
C LYS A 4 12.70 0.84 6.98
N LYS A 5 11.58 1.47 7.32
CA LYS A 5 10.91 2.52 6.53
C LYS A 5 11.16 3.92 7.09
N ASP A 6 11.92 4.03 8.17
CA ASP A 6 12.17 5.30 8.87
C ASP A 6 10.86 6.04 9.21
N GLU A 7 9.89 5.29 9.71
CA GLU A 7 8.58 5.83 10.06
C GLU A 7 8.66 6.69 11.33
N PRO A 8 7.83 7.73 11.44
CA PRO A 8 7.79 8.57 12.64
C PRO A 8 7.24 7.80 13.85
N GLU A 9 7.66 8.19 15.05
CA GLU A 9 7.34 7.53 16.31
C GLU A 9 5.83 7.32 16.52
N TRP A 10 5.00 8.29 16.16
CA TRP A 10 3.54 8.17 16.31
C TRP A 10 2.95 7.01 15.49
N LEU A 11 3.54 6.68 14.32
CA LEU A 11 3.10 5.56 13.50
C LEU A 11 3.57 4.23 14.09
N LEU A 12 4.79 4.19 14.63
CA LEU A 12 5.26 3.04 15.41
C LEU A 12 4.35 2.76 16.61
N GLU A 13 3.98 3.79 17.36
CA GLU A 13 3.04 3.65 18.48
C GLU A 13 1.67 3.12 18.04
N PHE A 14 1.14 3.60 16.93
CA PHE A 14 -0.11 3.08 16.36
C PHE A 14 0.00 1.58 16.07
N ARG A 15 1.07 1.14 15.41
CA ARG A 15 1.35 -0.27 15.11
C ARG A 15 1.46 -1.11 16.38
N LEU A 16 2.20 -0.63 17.36
CA LEU A 16 2.40 -1.35 18.63
C LEU A 16 1.10 -1.48 19.42
N LYS A 17 0.25 -0.46 19.44
CA LYS A 17 -1.10 -0.55 20.04
C LYS A 17 -1.94 -1.62 19.36
N ALA A 18 -1.94 -1.64 18.03
CA ALA A 18 -2.65 -2.63 17.24
C ALA A 18 -2.11 -4.05 17.48
N TYR A 19 -0.80 -4.23 17.48
CA TYR A 19 -0.15 -5.51 17.74
C TYR A 19 -0.45 -6.07 19.13
N ARG A 20 -0.32 -5.24 20.16
CA ARG A 20 -0.64 -5.65 21.55
C ARG A 20 -2.11 -6.06 21.68
N HIS A 21 -3.00 -5.36 21.01
CA HIS A 21 -4.41 -5.74 20.99
C HIS A 21 -4.61 -7.05 20.23
N TRP A 22 -3.98 -7.21 19.06
CA TRP A 22 -4.05 -8.44 18.27
C TRP A 22 -3.64 -9.69 19.07
N LEU A 23 -2.60 -9.58 19.92
CA LEU A 23 -2.16 -10.67 20.79
C LEU A 23 -3.24 -11.14 21.82
N THR A 24 -4.26 -10.34 22.06
CA THR A 24 -5.39 -10.67 22.94
C THR A 24 -6.58 -11.29 22.20
N LEU A 25 -6.52 -11.37 20.88
CA LEU A 25 -7.61 -11.83 20.03
C LEU A 25 -7.34 -13.26 19.55
N GLU A 26 -8.42 -13.98 19.31
CA GLU A 26 -8.40 -15.27 18.64
C GLU A 26 -8.88 -15.12 17.20
N MET A 27 -8.35 -15.96 16.30
CA MET A 27 -8.81 -16.00 14.92
C MET A 27 -10.30 -16.39 14.88
N PRO A 28 -11.14 -15.66 14.16
CA PRO A 28 -12.57 -15.94 14.10
C PRO A 28 -12.84 -17.30 13.40
N THR A 29 -13.74 -18.09 13.98
CA THR A 29 -14.10 -19.45 13.51
C THR A 29 -15.50 -19.53 12.93
N TRP A 30 -16.25 -18.42 12.91
CA TRP A 30 -17.65 -18.37 12.47
C TRP A 30 -17.85 -18.52 10.96
N ALA A 31 -16.81 -18.28 10.16
CA ALA A 31 -16.91 -18.43 8.71
C ALA A 31 -16.93 -19.91 8.31
N HIS A 32 -17.80 -20.28 7.36
CA HIS A 32 -17.89 -21.62 6.79
C HIS A 32 -16.71 -21.92 5.83
N LEU A 33 -15.49 -21.67 6.29
CA LEU A 33 -14.26 -21.86 5.53
C LEU A 33 -13.40 -22.91 6.22
N ARG A 34 -12.72 -23.73 5.41
CA ARG A 34 -11.67 -24.64 5.87
C ARG A 34 -10.33 -24.00 5.61
N ILE A 35 -9.87 -23.19 6.55
CA ILE A 35 -8.58 -22.49 6.50
C ILE A 35 -7.59 -23.36 7.28
N PRO A 36 -6.42 -23.71 6.72
CA PRO A 36 -5.36 -24.35 7.49
C PRO A 36 -4.89 -23.45 8.62
N GLU A 37 -4.30 -24.02 9.65
CA GLU A 37 -3.68 -23.25 10.72
C GLU A 37 -2.57 -22.36 10.14
N ILE A 38 -2.59 -21.09 10.47
CA ILE A 38 -1.65 -20.09 9.98
C ILE A 38 -0.84 -19.58 11.17
N ASP A 39 0.47 -19.78 11.13
CA ASP A 39 1.38 -19.14 12.07
C ASP A 39 1.67 -17.71 11.62
N TYR A 40 0.87 -16.77 12.09
CA TYR A 40 1.02 -15.35 11.77
C TYR A 40 2.33 -14.74 12.28
N GLN A 41 2.98 -15.35 13.26
CA GLN A 41 4.28 -14.88 13.77
C GLN A 41 5.45 -15.30 12.88
N ALA A 42 5.32 -16.40 12.14
CA ALA A 42 6.33 -16.86 11.20
C ALA A 42 6.33 -16.12 9.87
N ILE A 43 5.28 -15.34 9.57
CA ILE A 43 5.17 -14.61 8.30
C ILE A 43 6.10 -13.38 8.29
N SER A 44 6.84 -13.21 7.20
CA SER A 44 7.56 -11.97 6.93
C SER A 44 6.62 -10.96 6.27
N TYR A 45 6.24 -9.90 6.98
CA TYR A 45 5.32 -8.87 6.51
C TYR A 45 5.99 -7.72 5.74
N TYR A 46 7.31 -7.73 5.61
CA TYR A 46 8.03 -6.69 4.89
C TYR A 46 9.22 -7.27 4.14
N ALA A 47 9.27 -7.00 2.86
CA ALA A 47 10.42 -7.21 2.00
C ALA A 47 10.90 -5.86 1.46
N ASP A 48 12.20 -5.61 1.51
CA ASP A 48 12.78 -4.38 0.98
C ASP A 48 13.03 -4.55 -0.53
N PRO A 49 12.29 -3.86 -1.39
CA PRO A 49 12.42 -4.02 -2.84
C PRO A 49 13.75 -3.45 -3.37
N THR A 50 14.37 -2.51 -2.65
CA THR A 50 15.61 -1.87 -3.08
C THR A 50 16.81 -2.82 -3.07
N LYS A 51 16.70 -3.96 -2.37
CA LYS A 51 17.74 -5.01 -2.33
C LYS A 51 17.66 -6.00 -3.48
N LYS A 52 16.67 -5.91 -4.36
CA LYS A 52 16.63 -6.69 -5.59
C LYS A 52 17.60 -6.10 -6.61
N LYS A 53 18.28 -7.01 -7.34
CA LYS A 53 19.18 -6.67 -8.47
C LYS A 53 18.48 -5.75 -9.48
N GLU A 54 19.29 -5.06 -10.29
CA GLU A 54 18.82 -4.25 -11.42
C GLU A 54 17.59 -4.87 -12.10
N GLY A 55 16.52 -4.09 -12.21
CA GLY A 55 15.30 -4.52 -12.88
C GLY A 55 15.52 -4.81 -14.36
N PRO A 56 14.54 -5.42 -15.04
CA PRO A 56 14.65 -5.72 -16.47
C PRO A 56 14.87 -4.42 -17.27
N LYS A 57 15.73 -4.52 -18.30
CA LYS A 57 16.06 -3.37 -19.17
C LYS A 57 15.07 -3.21 -20.32
N SER A 58 14.29 -4.24 -20.60
CA SER A 58 13.25 -4.25 -21.63
C SER A 58 12.04 -5.10 -21.20
N MET A 59 10.88 -4.91 -21.85
CA MET A 59 9.69 -5.74 -21.62
C MET A 59 9.92 -7.21 -21.95
N ASP A 60 10.88 -7.53 -22.83
CA ASP A 60 11.20 -8.92 -23.20
C ASP A 60 11.90 -9.70 -22.08
N GLU A 61 12.48 -8.97 -21.11
CA GLU A 61 13.12 -9.54 -19.92
C GLU A 61 12.13 -9.71 -18.75
N VAL A 62 10.92 -9.19 -18.90
CA VAL A 62 9.85 -9.29 -17.89
C VAL A 62 9.22 -10.68 -17.96
N ASP A 63 8.89 -11.25 -16.80
CA ASP A 63 8.21 -12.53 -16.72
C ASP A 63 6.93 -12.55 -17.60
N PRO A 64 6.83 -13.46 -18.60
CA PRO A 64 5.70 -13.54 -19.50
C PRO A 64 4.33 -13.74 -18.78
N GLU A 65 4.31 -14.43 -17.64
CA GLU A 65 3.10 -14.59 -16.84
C GLU A 65 2.64 -13.27 -16.21
N LEU A 66 3.60 -12.40 -15.88
CA LEU A 66 3.30 -11.08 -15.37
C LEU A 66 2.70 -10.18 -16.46
N ILE A 67 3.29 -10.19 -17.66
CA ILE A 67 2.76 -9.44 -18.82
C ILE A 67 1.36 -9.90 -19.15
N LYS A 68 1.13 -11.22 -19.17
CA LYS A 68 -0.19 -11.81 -19.39
C LYS A 68 -1.21 -11.35 -18.35
N THR A 69 -0.79 -11.22 -17.10
CA THR A 69 -1.63 -10.73 -16.01
C THR A 69 -1.97 -9.25 -16.21
N PHE A 70 -1.00 -8.41 -16.58
CA PHE A 70 -1.22 -7.01 -16.89
C PHE A 70 -2.21 -6.81 -18.04
N ASN A 71 -2.04 -7.58 -19.12
CA ASN A 71 -2.95 -7.53 -20.26
C ASN A 71 -4.36 -7.97 -19.88
N LYS A 72 -4.49 -9.02 -19.05
CA LYS A 72 -5.80 -9.48 -18.53
C LYS A 72 -6.50 -8.44 -17.67
N LEU A 73 -5.73 -7.65 -16.92
CA LEU A 73 -6.24 -6.57 -16.08
C LEU A 73 -6.48 -5.28 -16.87
N GLY A 74 -6.11 -5.22 -18.15
CA GLY A 74 -6.26 -4.03 -18.97
C GLY A 74 -5.32 -2.89 -18.59
N ILE A 75 -4.16 -3.21 -17.99
CA ILE A 75 -3.18 -2.19 -17.56
C ILE A 75 -2.50 -1.61 -18.80
N PRO A 76 -2.48 -0.27 -18.97
CA PRO A 76 -1.79 0.39 -20.08
C PRO A 76 -0.30 0.04 -20.13
N LEU A 77 0.29 0.01 -21.34
CA LEU A 77 1.69 -0.38 -21.54
C LEU A 77 2.68 0.46 -20.72
N GLU A 78 2.45 1.76 -20.61
CA GLU A 78 3.29 2.65 -19.81
C GLU A 78 3.29 2.27 -18.32
N GLU A 79 2.12 1.90 -17.79
CA GLU A 79 1.99 1.40 -16.42
C GLU A 79 2.60 0.01 -16.27
N GLN A 80 2.45 -0.87 -17.28
CA GLN A 80 3.11 -2.18 -17.28
C GLN A 80 4.63 -2.04 -17.18
N MET A 81 5.23 -1.11 -17.92
CA MET A 81 6.65 -0.81 -17.88
C MET A 81 7.07 -0.32 -16.49
N ALA A 82 6.33 0.60 -15.91
CA ALA A 82 6.57 1.09 -14.56
C ALA A 82 6.45 -0.03 -13.50
N LEU A 83 5.40 -0.84 -13.57
CA LEU A 83 5.16 -1.97 -12.65
C LEU A 83 6.16 -3.12 -12.82
N SER A 84 6.79 -3.23 -13.98
CA SER A 84 7.82 -4.24 -14.26
C SER A 84 9.20 -3.87 -13.71
N GLY A 85 9.33 -2.67 -13.12
CA GLY A 85 10.62 -2.20 -12.57
C GLY A 85 11.62 -1.80 -13.65
N MET A 86 11.15 -1.53 -14.87
CA MET A 86 11.98 -0.92 -15.88
C MET A 86 12.38 0.49 -15.42
N ALA A 87 13.58 0.92 -15.75
CA ALA A 87 14.22 2.15 -15.29
C ALA A 87 13.55 3.46 -15.76
N VAL A 88 12.27 3.55 -15.57
CA VAL A 88 11.50 4.77 -15.53
C VAL A 88 11.18 4.97 -14.07
N ASP A 89 12.10 5.53 -13.30
CA ASP A 89 11.94 5.99 -11.90
C ASP A 89 10.71 5.40 -11.11
N ALA A 90 10.46 4.11 -11.21
CA ALA A 90 9.33 3.44 -10.62
C ALA A 90 9.79 2.57 -9.46
N VAL A 91 9.50 3.01 -8.27
CA VAL A 91 9.71 2.23 -7.04
C VAL A 91 8.60 1.18 -6.93
N MET A 92 8.95 -0.09 -7.14
CA MET A 92 8.06 -1.21 -6.81
C MET A 92 7.96 -1.36 -5.29
N ASP A 93 6.75 -1.47 -4.77
CA ASP A 93 6.27 -1.61 -3.38
C ASP A 93 5.95 -0.32 -2.61
N SER A 94 6.30 0.80 -3.09
CA SER A 94 5.64 2.04 -2.75
C SER A 94 5.38 2.68 -4.08
N VAL A 95 4.26 2.43 -4.66
CA VAL A 95 3.92 3.09 -5.90
C VAL A 95 3.83 4.58 -5.59
N SER A 96 4.97 5.25 -5.71
CA SER A 96 4.94 6.62 -6.14
C SER A 96 4.24 6.56 -7.48
N VAL A 97 2.92 6.71 -7.48
CA VAL A 97 2.19 6.97 -8.70
C VAL A 97 2.75 8.31 -9.19
N LYS A 98 3.79 8.29 -9.99
CA LYS A 98 4.11 9.37 -10.89
C LYS A 98 2.94 9.42 -11.86
N THR A 99 1.82 9.91 -11.37
CA THR A 99 0.68 10.16 -12.21
C THR A 99 1.09 11.28 -13.12
N THR A 100 1.07 11.05 -14.41
CA THR A 100 1.05 12.09 -15.46
C THR A 100 0.02 13.18 -15.12
N PHE A 101 -0.87 12.92 -14.18
CA PHE A 101 -1.95 13.76 -13.72
C PHE A 101 -1.77 14.32 -12.30
N LYS A 102 -0.60 14.12 -11.67
CA LYS A 102 -0.36 14.60 -10.30
C LYS A 102 -0.58 16.12 -10.21
N GLU A 103 -0.10 16.87 -11.19
CA GLU A 103 -0.27 18.32 -11.26
C GLU A 103 -1.75 18.73 -11.39
N THR A 104 -2.49 18.08 -12.27
CA THR A 104 -3.93 18.34 -12.45
C THR A 104 -4.74 18.03 -11.20
N LEU A 105 -4.37 17.00 -10.45
CA LEU A 105 -4.99 16.67 -9.17
C LEU A 105 -4.64 17.70 -8.11
N MET A 106 -3.36 18.09 -8.04
CA MET A 106 -2.87 19.09 -7.08
C MET A 106 -3.51 20.47 -7.28
N GLU A 107 -3.72 20.91 -8.49
CA GLU A 107 -4.44 22.16 -8.80
C GLU A 107 -5.85 22.20 -8.19
N LYS A 108 -6.49 21.04 -8.03
CA LYS A 108 -7.79 20.89 -7.37
C LYS A 108 -7.70 20.59 -5.86
N GLY A 109 -6.48 20.58 -5.30
CA GLY A 109 -6.24 20.21 -3.92
C GLY A 109 -6.45 18.71 -3.63
N ILE A 110 -6.49 17.88 -4.66
CA ILE A 110 -6.63 16.42 -4.53
C ILE A 110 -5.23 15.84 -4.28
N ILE A 111 -5.11 15.01 -3.25
CA ILE A 111 -3.88 14.27 -2.96
C ILE A 111 -4.10 12.83 -3.38
N PHE A 112 -3.19 12.30 -4.18
CA PHE A 112 -3.13 10.89 -4.51
C PHE A 112 -1.66 10.46 -4.53
N CYS A 113 -1.27 9.65 -3.55
CA CYS A 113 0.11 9.23 -3.38
C CYS A 113 0.18 7.90 -2.60
N SER A 114 1.38 7.36 -2.43
CA SER A 114 1.59 6.23 -1.53
C SER A 114 1.32 6.65 -0.08
N PHE A 115 0.96 5.68 0.77
CA PHE A 115 0.78 5.94 2.19
C PHE A 115 2.09 6.41 2.84
N SER A 116 3.23 5.85 2.43
CA SER A 116 4.55 6.28 2.91
C SER A 116 4.87 7.73 2.56
N GLU A 117 4.50 8.18 1.36
CA GLU A 117 4.61 9.59 0.97
C GLU A 117 3.67 10.46 1.82
N ALA A 118 2.41 10.03 1.99
CA ALA A 118 1.44 10.77 2.80
C ALA A 118 1.88 10.93 4.27
N VAL A 119 2.53 9.93 4.85
CA VAL A 119 3.07 10.00 6.23
C VAL A 119 4.12 11.10 6.37
N ARG A 120 4.92 11.35 5.32
CA ARG A 120 5.96 12.39 5.32
C ARG A 120 5.41 13.77 4.97
N GLU A 121 4.59 13.85 3.93
CA GLU A 121 4.15 15.11 3.31
C GLU A 121 2.86 15.64 3.93
N HIS A 122 2.00 14.73 4.45
CA HIS A 122 0.67 15.06 4.97
C HIS A 122 0.37 14.40 6.33
N PRO A 123 1.30 14.44 7.32
CA PRO A 123 1.18 13.69 8.57
C PRO A 123 -0.09 14.01 9.36
N ASP A 124 -0.56 15.24 9.32
CA ASP A 124 -1.76 15.66 10.08
C ASP A 124 -3.03 15.03 9.50
N LEU A 125 -3.12 14.91 8.17
CA LEU A 125 -4.24 14.23 7.52
C LEU A 125 -4.20 12.72 7.85
N VAL A 126 -3.02 12.12 7.76
CA VAL A 126 -2.86 10.70 8.09
C VAL A 126 -3.23 10.44 9.55
N LYS A 127 -2.71 11.21 10.50
CA LYS A 127 -3.05 11.07 11.92
C LYS A 127 -4.55 11.22 12.18
N LYS A 128 -5.20 12.13 11.46
CA LYS A 128 -6.64 12.39 11.61
C LYS A 128 -7.50 11.24 11.13
N TYR A 129 -7.12 10.59 10.03
CA TYR A 129 -7.99 9.65 9.34
C TYR A 129 -7.58 8.19 9.47
N LEU A 130 -6.32 7.89 9.77
CA LEU A 130 -5.85 6.52 9.94
C LEU A 130 -6.61 5.80 11.06
N GLY A 131 -7.29 4.73 10.71
CA GLY A 131 -8.08 3.94 11.66
C GLY A 131 -9.32 4.65 12.21
N SER A 132 -9.76 5.76 11.60
CA SER A 132 -10.94 6.52 12.07
C SER A 132 -12.26 5.87 11.69
N VAL A 133 -12.31 5.06 10.66
CA VAL A 133 -13.52 4.34 10.21
C VAL A 133 -13.46 2.88 10.67
N VAL A 134 -12.43 2.16 10.27
CA VAL A 134 -12.15 0.82 10.78
C VAL A 134 -10.94 0.89 11.70
N GLY A 135 -11.18 0.90 13.00
CA GLY A 135 -10.13 0.93 14.01
C GLY A 135 -9.49 -0.46 14.22
N TYR A 136 -8.27 -0.48 14.74
CA TYR A 136 -7.56 -1.73 15.06
C TYR A 136 -8.29 -2.61 16.10
N ARG A 137 -9.28 -2.07 16.80
CA ARG A 137 -10.09 -2.82 17.77
C ARG A 137 -11.32 -3.49 17.16
N ASP A 138 -11.57 -3.30 15.87
CA ASP A 138 -12.77 -3.78 15.23
C ASP A 138 -12.81 -5.32 15.19
N ASN A 139 -11.74 -5.94 14.70
CA ASN A 139 -11.64 -7.40 14.62
C ASN A 139 -10.18 -7.87 14.51
N PHE A 140 -9.98 -9.19 14.53
CA PHE A 140 -8.67 -9.85 14.44
C PHE A 140 -7.84 -9.36 13.23
N PHE A 141 -8.44 -9.31 12.05
CA PHE A 141 -7.73 -8.93 10.82
C PHE A 141 -7.50 -7.44 10.72
N ALA A 142 -8.40 -6.60 11.24
CA ALA A 142 -8.19 -5.16 11.34
C ALA A 142 -7.02 -4.83 12.28
N ALA A 143 -6.90 -5.54 13.39
CA ALA A 143 -5.79 -5.42 14.31
C ALA A 143 -4.48 -5.85 13.67
N LEU A 144 -4.45 -7.02 13.01
CA LEU A 144 -3.28 -7.54 12.31
C LEU A 144 -2.83 -6.58 11.21
N ASN A 145 -3.76 -6.18 10.34
CA ASN A 145 -3.44 -5.25 9.25
C ASN A 145 -2.88 -3.92 9.79
N SER A 146 -3.49 -3.37 10.84
CA SER A 146 -3.00 -2.13 11.46
C SER A 146 -1.60 -2.25 12.05
N ALA A 147 -1.21 -3.45 12.48
CA ALA A 147 0.12 -3.71 13.02
C ALA A 147 1.19 -3.88 11.93
N VAL A 148 0.84 -4.51 10.79
CA VAL A 148 1.84 -5.04 9.84
C VAL A 148 1.75 -4.47 8.42
N PHE A 149 0.82 -3.58 8.11
CA PHE A 149 0.77 -3.00 6.77
C PHE A 149 2.11 -2.36 6.38
N SER A 150 2.55 -2.55 5.16
CA SER A 150 3.83 -2.02 4.69
C SER A 150 3.68 -0.73 3.89
N ASP A 151 2.63 -0.64 3.10
CA ASP A 151 2.25 0.57 2.36
C ASP A 151 0.75 0.53 2.00
N GLY A 152 0.32 1.49 1.20
CA GLY A 152 -1.04 1.59 0.73
C GLY A 152 -1.22 2.82 -0.16
N SER A 153 -2.44 3.05 -0.61
CA SER A 153 -2.80 4.26 -1.32
C SER A 153 -3.45 5.25 -0.39
N PHE A 154 -3.02 6.50 -0.50
CA PHE A 154 -3.62 7.63 0.18
C PHE A 154 -4.31 8.53 -0.84
N VAL A 155 -5.62 8.69 -0.66
CA VAL A 155 -6.44 9.58 -1.50
C VAL A 155 -7.16 10.55 -0.58
N TYR A 156 -7.00 11.85 -0.85
CA TYR A 156 -7.75 12.89 -0.18
C TYR A 156 -8.38 13.82 -1.21
N ILE A 157 -9.69 13.96 -1.16
CA ILE A 157 -10.45 14.86 -2.01
C ILE A 157 -11.14 15.89 -1.11
N PRO A 158 -10.83 17.20 -1.25
CA PRO A 158 -11.44 18.22 -0.43
C PRO A 158 -12.97 18.27 -0.60
N LYS A 159 -13.66 18.72 0.44
CA LYS A 159 -15.11 18.86 0.43
C LYS A 159 -15.54 19.77 -0.72
N GLY A 160 -16.52 19.32 -1.52
CA GLY A 160 -17.07 20.06 -2.66
C GLY A 160 -16.25 19.94 -3.94
N VAL A 161 -15.13 19.24 -3.92
CA VAL A 161 -14.31 18.97 -5.12
C VAL A 161 -14.73 17.65 -5.74
N ARG A 162 -14.91 17.64 -7.06
CA ARG A 162 -15.11 16.43 -7.85
C ARG A 162 -13.80 16.05 -8.52
N CYS A 163 -13.39 14.79 -8.35
CA CYS A 163 -12.22 14.27 -9.05
C CYS A 163 -12.50 14.26 -10.57
N PRO A 164 -11.59 14.84 -11.39
CA PRO A 164 -11.80 14.96 -12.83
C PRO A 164 -11.59 13.64 -13.59
N MET A 165 -11.02 12.64 -12.95
CA MET A 165 -10.65 11.36 -13.56
C MET A 165 -10.86 10.20 -12.62
N GLU A 166 -10.83 9.00 -13.14
CA GLU A 166 -10.75 7.76 -12.36
C GLU A 166 -9.36 7.61 -11.76
N LEU A 167 -9.31 7.17 -10.50
CA LEU A 167 -8.07 6.86 -9.79
C LEU A 167 -8.01 5.34 -9.59
N SER A 168 -6.93 4.74 -10.04
CA SER A 168 -6.72 3.29 -9.95
C SER A 168 -5.44 2.99 -9.19
N THR A 169 -5.47 1.95 -8.35
CA THR A 169 -4.30 1.44 -7.61
C THR A 169 -4.16 -0.04 -7.87
N TYR A 170 -2.95 -0.46 -8.19
CA TYR A 170 -2.61 -1.85 -8.41
C TYR A 170 -1.65 -2.31 -7.30
N PHE A 171 -2.03 -3.37 -6.59
CA PHE A 171 -1.17 -4.03 -5.61
C PHE A 171 -0.66 -5.36 -6.17
N ARG A 172 0.60 -5.65 -5.92
CA ARG A 172 1.26 -6.88 -6.32
C ARG A 172 1.78 -7.65 -5.11
#